data_d9759ba0480193e9c8bb4929022e326b
#
_entry.id   d9759ba0480193e9c8bb4929022e326b
#
_cell.length_a   1.000
_cell.length_b   1.000
_cell.length_c   1.000
_cell.angle_alpha   90.00
_cell.angle_beta   90.00
_cell.angle_gamma   90.00
#
_symmetry.space_group_name_H-M   'P 1'
#
loop_
_entity.id
_entity.type
_entity.pdbx_description
1 polymer ?
#
loop_
_entity_poly.entity_id
_entity_poly.type
_entity_poly.pdbx_seq_one_letter_code
_entity_poly.pdbx_strand_id
1 'polypeptide(L)'
;MVKIITNNDMSEAKSSKLAVIDFSATWCGPCQMLAPVMEELSEELAGKVDIYSVDVDKNSELTEEFSIMSVPAIIVLKDGEKVDMAVGFQPKAAMQAFVEKYI
;
A
#
# COMPACT_ATOMS: atom_id res chain seq x y z
N MET A 1 9.80 5.82 5.54
CA MET A 1 10.05 4.36 5.49
C MET A 1 8.75 3.60 5.37
N VAL A 2 8.67 2.66 4.45
CA VAL A 2 7.51 1.79 4.32
C VAL A 2 7.49 0.81 5.50
N LYS A 3 6.34 0.69 6.15
CA LYS A 3 6.17 -0.20 7.30
C LYS A 3 5.64 -1.55 6.82
N ILE A 4 6.14 -2.63 7.42
CA ILE A 4 5.75 -3.98 7.01
C ILE A 4 4.62 -4.47 7.92
N ILE A 5 3.52 -4.92 7.29
CA ILE A 5 2.42 -5.55 8.02
C ILE A 5 2.69 -7.04 8.11
N THR A 6 2.53 -7.62 9.30
CA THR A 6 2.70 -9.04 9.54
C THR A 6 1.49 -9.59 10.29
N ASN A 7 1.32 -10.90 10.24
CA ASN A 7 0.27 -11.61 11.00
C ASN A 7 -1.13 -11.10 10.73
N ASN A 8 -1.38 -10.64 9.51
CA ASN A 8 -2.70 -10.09 9.11
C ASN A 8 -3.16 -8.94 10.02
N ASP A 9 -2.21 -8.20 10.62
CA ASP A 9 -2.55 -7.14 11.57
C ASP A 9 -2.59 -5.78 10.89
N MET A 10 -3.79 -5.31 10.57
CA MET A 10 -4.05 -4.04 9.92
C MET A 10 -4.38 -2.92 10.93
N SER A 11 -4.28 -3.20 12.22
CA SER A 11 -4.76 -2.26 13.26
C SER A 11 -4.05 -0.90 13.21
N GLU A 12 -2.74 -0.89 13.02
CA GLU A 12 -1.99 0.37 12.95
C GLU A 12 -2.41 1.19 11.72
N ALA A 13 -2.52 0.53 10.56
CA ALA A 13 -2.93 1.20 9.33
C ALA A 13 -4.35 1.75 9.43
N LYS A 14 -5.26 0.99 10.02
CA LYS A 14 -6.64 1.42 10.20
C LYS A 14 -6.79 2.58 11.18
N SER A 15 -5.85 2.77 12.09
CA SER A 15 -5.86 3.89 13.04
C SER A 15 -5.21 5.14 12.47
N SER A 16 -4.56 5.06 11.33
CA SER A 16 -3.95 6.20 10.66
C SER A 16 -5.01 7.04 9.96
N LYS A 17 -4.80 8.36 9.92
CA LYS A 17 -5.70 9.25 9.17
C LYS A 17 -5.69 8.95 7.68
N LEU A 18 -4.51 8.66 7.14
CA LEU A 18 -4.35 8.33 5.73
C LEU A 18 -3.26 7.28 5.61
N ALA A 19 -3.63 6.10 5.16
CA ALA A 19 -2.72 4.99 4.95
C ALA A 19 -2.80 4.49 3.52
N VAL A 20 -1.65 4.13 2.97
CA VAL A 20 -1.54 3.51 1.65
C VAL A 20 -0.95 2.13 1.85
N ILE A 21 -1.64 1.11 1.35
CA ILE A 21 -1.26 -0.28 1.54
C ILE A 21 -0.87 -0.89 0.19
N ASP A 22 0.39 -1.28 0.07
CA ASP A 22 0.92 -1.94 -1.12
C ASP A 22 0.89 -3.45 -0.92
N PHE A 23 -0.07 -4.12 -1.55
CA PHE A 23 -0.14 -5.59 -1.55
C PHE A 23 0.79 -6.11 -2.64
N SER A 24 1.76 -6.90 -2.25
CA SER A 24 2.82 -7.36 -3.14
C SER A 24 3.18 -8.83 -2.89
N ALA A 25 4.07 -9.36 -3.73
CA ALA A 25 4.60 -10.71 -3.57
C ALA A 25 6.08 -10.73 -3.97
N THR A 26 6.85 -11.60 -3.34
CA THR A 26 8.29 -11.69 -3.61
C THR A 26 8.61 -12.17 -5.02
N TRP A 27 7.72 -12.96 -5.61
CA TRP A 27 7.87 -13.52 -6.96
C TRP A 27 7.39 -12.57 -8.08
N CYS A 28 6.87 -11.43 -7.73
CA CYS A 28 6.23 -10.50 -8.68
C CYS A 28 7.21 -9.42 -9.14
N GLY A 29 7.58 -9.44 -10.42
CA GLY A 29 8.50 -8.45 -11.00
C GLY A 29 8.02 -7.02 -10.88
N PRO A 30 6.79 -6.69 -11.31
CA PRO A 30 6.26 -5.32 -11.16
C PRO A 30 6.21 -4.84 -9.70
N CYS A 31 5.99 -5.76 -8.75
CA CYS A 31 6.02 -5.43 -7.32
C CYS A 31 7.42 -4.99 -6.89
N GLN A 32 8.46 -5.67 -7.39
CA GLN A 32 9.84 -5.32 -7.08
C GLN A 32 10.22 -3.96 -7.66
N MET A 33 9.66 -3.61 -8.81
CA MET A 33 9.89 -2.30 -9.43
C MET A 33 9.16 -1.19 -8.67
N LEU A 34 8.01 -1.51 -8.08
CA LEU A 34 7.22 -0.53 -7.33
C LEU A 34 7.79 -0.25 -5.94
N ALA A 35 8.46 -1.23 -5.32
CA ALA A 35 8.96 -1.09 -3.96
C ALA A 35 9.81 0.18 -3.74
N PRO A 36 10.82 0.49 -4.57
CA PRO A 36 11.58 1.73 -4.38
C PRO A 36 10.74 3.00 -4.59
N VAL A 37 9.74 2.96 -5.45
CA VAL A 37 8.83 4.09 -5.65
C VAL A 37 8.06 4.36 -4.36
N MET A 38 7.53 3.32 -3.74
CA MET A 38 6.78 3.46 -2.49
C MET A 38 7.69 3.94 -1.36
N GLU A 39 8.94 3.45 -1.30
CA GLU A 39 9.89 3.89 -0.29
C GLU A 39 10.20 5.39 -0.42
N GLU A 40 10.44 5.86 -1.64
CA GLU A 40 10.68 7.28 -1.88
C GLU A 40 9.47 8.14 -1.47
N LEU A 41 8.26 7.70 -1.83
CA LEU A 41 7.05 8.42 -1.46
C LEU A 41 6.84 8.44 0.05
N SER A 42 7.17 7.36 0.74
CA SER A 42 7.03 7.30 2.19
C SER A 42 7.92 8.34 2.88
N GLU A 43 9.09 8.61 2.33
CA GLU A 43 9.99 9.62 2.86
C GLU A 43 9.53 11.03 2.50
N GLU A 44 9.14 11.25 1.24
CA GLU A 44 8.72 12.57 0.78
C GLU A 44 7.41 13.03 1.39
N LEU A 45 6.51 12.09 1.67
CA LEU A 45 5.18 12.38 2.23
C LEU A 45 5.10 12.05 3.73
N ALA A 46 6.24 11.92 4.40
CA ALA A 46 6.29 11.64 5.83
C ALA A 46 5.50 12.69 6.61
N GLY A 47 4.69 12.23 7.55
CA GLY A 47 3.81 13.12 8.33
C GLY A 47 2.47 13.42 7.66
N LYS A 48 2.32 13.12 6.37
CA LYS A 48 1.08 13.33 5.62
C LYS A 48 0.36 12.03 5.32
N VAL A 49 1.11 10.96 5.09
CA VAL A 49 0.56 9.63 4.79
C VAL A 49 1.48 8.57 5.37
N ASP A 50 0.88 7.49 5.86
CA ASP A 50 1.62 6.30 6.31
C ASP A 50 1.51 5.23 5.24
N ILE A 51 2.67 4.71 4.79
CA ILE A 51 2.71 3.72 3.72
C ILE A 51 3.13 2.37 4.30
N TYR A 52 2.39 1.33 3.94
CA TYR A 52 2.56 -0.03 4.43
C TYR A 52 2.72 -1.00 3.27
N SER A 53 3.42 -2.11 3.53
CA SER A 53 3.56 -3.20 2.58
C SER A 53 2.99 -4.49 3.19
N VAL A 54 2.22 -5.23 2.40
CA VAL A 54 1.65 -6.52 2.77
C VAL A 54 2.11 -7.56 1.76
N ASP A 55 2.80 -8.59 2.24
CA ASP A 55 3.13 -9.77 1.43
C ASP A 55 1.88 -10.66 1.40
N VAL A 56 1.28 -10.82 0.22
CA VAL A 56 0.02 -11.57 0.07
C VAL A 56 0.16 -13.04 0.48
N ASP A 57 1.33 -13.62 0.32
CA ASP A 57 1.55 -15.03 0.67
C ASP A 57 1.68 -15.24 2.18
N LYS A 58 2.01 -14.18 2.92
CA LYS A 58 2.16 -14.24 4.38
C LYS A 58 0.98 -13.64 5.12
N ASN A 59 0.07 -12.97 4.41
CA ASN A 59 -1.08 -12.29 4.99
C ASN A 59 -2.34 -12.64 4.18
N SER A 60 -2.65 -13.93 4.11
CA SER A 60 -3.76 -14.42 3.28
C SER A 60 -5.11 -13.91 3.71
N GLU A 61 -5.33 -13.69 5.01
CA GLU A 61 -6.60 -13.18 5.51
C GLU A 61 -6.85 -11.75 5.05
N LEU A 62 -5.82 -10.89 5.09
CA LEU A 62 -5.94 -9.51 4.60
C LEU A 62 -6.14 -9.49 3.08
N THR A 63 -5.42 -10.35 2.37
CA THR A 63 -5.53 -10.46 0.92
C THR A 63 -6.96 -10.81 0.52
N GLU A 64 -7.58 -11.69 1.27
CA GLU A 64 -8.97 -12.10 1.05
C GLU A 64 -9.94 -11.00 1.47
N GLU A 65 -9.72 -10.40 2.63
CA GLU A 65 -10.56 -9.31 3.15
C GLU A 65 -10.68 -8.15 2.14
N PHE A 66 -9.58 -7.77 1.52
CA PHE A 66 -9.57 -6.66 0.55
C PHE A 66 -9.78 -7.11 -0.89
N SER A 67 -10.10 -8.39 -1.10
CA SER A 67 -10.39 -8.94 -2.42
C SER A 67 -9.27 -8.71 -3.43
N ILE A 68 -8.02 -8.92 -2.99
CA ILE A 68 -6.86 -8.72 -3.85
C ILE A 68 -6.76 -9.88 -4.83
N MET A 69 -6.92 -9.60 -6.11
CA MET A 69 -6.91 -10.60 -7.18
C MET A 69 -5.61 -10.62 -7.98
N SER A 70 -4.87 -9.53 -7.95
CA SER A 70 -3.59 -9.43 -8.65
C SER A 70 -2.69 -8.45 -7.92
N VAL A 71 -1.37 -8.58 -8.14
CA VAL A 71 -0.37 -7.73 -7.49
C VAL A 71 0.52 -7.05 -8.53
N PRO A 72 1.07 -5.87 -8.23
CA PRO A 72 0.83 -5.09 -7.02
C PRO A 72 -0.58 -4.48 -7.01
N ALA A 73 -1.15 -4.36 -5.81
CA ALA A 73 -2.43 -3.69 -5.63
C ALA A 73 -2.27 -2.68 -4.51
N ILE A 74 -2.65 -1.45 -4.77
CA ILE A 74 -2.46 -0.34 -3.85
C ILE A 74 -3.82 0.14 -3.36
N ILE A 75 -4.04 0.08 -2.06
CA ILE A 75 -5.28 0.50 -1.44
C ILE A 75 -5.03 1.76 -0.63
N VAL A 76 -5.94 2.72 -0.71
CA VAL A 76 -5.91 3.92 0.13
C VAL A 76 -6.99 3.78 1.19
N LEU A 77 -6.57 3.90 2.46
CA LEU A 77 -7.47 3.93 3.61
C LEU A 77 -7.48 5.33 4.19
N LYS A 78 -8.65 5.93 4.30
CA LYS A 78 -8.81 7.23 4.94
C LYS A 78 -9.66 7.04 6.18
N ASP A 79 -9.11 7.40 7.34
CA ASP A 79 -9.75 7.17 8.64
C ASP A 79 -10.18 5.70 8.81
N GLY A 80 -9.35 4.80 8.32
CA GLY A 80 -9.57 3.35 8.44
C GLY A 80 -10.47 2.73 7.38
N GLU A 81 -11.02 3.52 6.46
CA GLU A 81 -11.92 3.02 5.43
C GLU A 81 -11.29 3.09 4.03
N LYS A 82 -11.50 2.05 3.24
CA LYS A 82 -11.03 2.01 1.87
C LYS A 82 -11.75 3.06 1.02
N VAL A 83 -10.99 3.97 0.41
CA VAL A 83 -11.53 5.02 -0.44
C VAL A 83 -11.08 4.89 -1.89
N ASP A 84 -10.02 4.13 -2.17
CA ASP A 84 -9.54 3.97 -3.54
C ASP A 84 -8.67 2.73 -3.67
N MET A 85 -8.46 2.29 -4.91
CA MET A 85 -7.60 1.15 -5.22
C MET A 85 -7.02 1.31 -6.62
N ALA A 86 -5.74 0.99 -6.77
CA ALA A 86 -5.06 0.93 -8.07
C ALA A 86 -4.35 -0.41 -8.18
N VAL A 87 -4.32 -0.98 -9.38
CA VAL A 87 -3.68 -2.27 -9.64
C VAL A 87 -2.58 -2.09 -10.68
N GLY A 88 -1.45 -2.72 -10.44
CA GLY A 88 -0.32 -2.72 -11.35
C GLY A 88 0.73 -1.66 -11.01
N PHE A 89 1.89 -1.78 -11.67
CA PHE A 89 2.97 -0.83 -11.49
C PHE A 89 2.58 0.54 -12.03
N GLN A 90 2.96 1.59 -11.29
CA GLN A 90 2.87 2.97 -11.77
C GLN A 90 4.17 3.68 -11.43
N PRO A 91 4.66 4.57 -12.33
CA PRO A 91 5.84 5.37 -12.01
C PRO A 91 5.55 6.36 -10.89
N LYS A 92 6.60 6.86 -10.27
CA LYS A 92 6.50 7.70 -9.07
C LYS A 92 5.52 8.87 -9.22
N ALA A 93 5.59 9.61 -10.33
CA ALA A 93 4.72 10.78 -10.53
C ALA A 93 3.24 10.40 -10.52
N ALA A 94 2.88 9.28 -11.17
CA ALA A 94 1.51 8.82 -11.22
C ALA A 94 1.05 8.30 -9.85
N MET A 95 1.90 7.57 -9.15
CA MET A 95 1.60 7.07 -7.81
C MET A 95 1.44 8.22 -6.82
N GLN A 96 2.31 9.22 -6.91
CA GLN A 96 2.23 10.40 -6.06
C GLN A 96 0.90 11.15 -6.27
N ALA A 97 0.51 11.35 -7.53
CA ALA A 97 -0.76 12.01 -7.85
C ALA A 97 -1.95 11.22 -7.31
N PHE A 98 -1.89 9.90 -7.39
CA PHE A 98 -2.93 9.02 -6.87
C PHE A 98 -3.11 9.19 -5.36
N VAL A 99 -2.01 9.21 -4.62
CA VAL A 99 -2.03 9.38 -3.16
C VAL A 99 -2.44 10.79 -2.76
N GLU A 100 -1.92 11.79 -3.47
CA GLU A 100 -2.15 13.20 -3.13
C GLU A 100 -3.61 13.65 -3.26
N LYS A 101 -4.43 12.89 -3.98
CA LYS A 101 -5.86 13.17 -4.05
C LYS A 101 -6.52 13.15 -2.67
N TYR A 102 -5.91 12.47 -1.72
CA TYR A 102 -6.49 12.24 -0.39
C TYR A 102 -5.78 12.99 0.74
N ILE A 103 -4.71 13.69 0.43
CA ILE A 103 -3.97 14.50 1.42
C ILE A 103 -4.70 15.81 1.73
#